data_dfc29ff6cc7f31aa1dfb73d67a410309
#
_entry.id   dfc29ff6cc7f31aa1dfb73d67a410309
#
_cell.length_a   1.000
_cell.length_b   1.000
_cell.length_c   1.000
_cell.angle_alpha   90.00
_cell.angle_beta   90.00
_cell.angle_gamma   90.00
#
_symmetry.space_group_name_H-M   'P 1'
#
loop_
_entity.id
_entity.type
_entity.pdbx_description
1 polymer ?
#
loop_
_entity_poly.entity_id
_entity_poly.type
_entity_poly.pdbx_seq_one_letter_code
_entity_poly.pdbx_strand_id
1 'polypeptide(L)'
;MILSQAGYSEDVIVAGVLHDTIEDTDLTLDYIGNRFNTRIADIVEGCSEEQHGTLPWKARKQHTIEYLKKASCEVRAVACADKLHNVRSMVADYQEQGERLWDRFNAGRDEQEWYYRGLVLVLCNRLNQEPAGSIFHQFKDTVEGLFSRHQAE
;
A
#
# COMPACT_ATOMS: atom_id res chain seq x y z
N MET A 1 -0.18 5.09 14.17
CA MET A 1 -0.99 4.35 13.16
C MET A 1 -1.60 5.34 12.18
N ILE A 2 -1.28 5.23 10.89
CA ILE A 2 -1.61 6.21 9.84
C ILE A 2 -3.13 6.41 9.70
N LEU A 3 -3.92 5.32 9.59
CA LEU A 3 -5.38 5.39 9.43
C LEU A 3 -6.08 6.06 10.62
N SER A 4 -5.65 5.76 11.84
CA SER A 4 -6.22 6.36 13.05
C SER A 4 -5.94 7.88 13.10
N GLN A 5 -4.72 8.30 12.78
CA GLN A 5 -4.36 9.72 12.72
C GLN A 5 -5.09 10.48 11.61
N ALA A 6 -5.44 9.78 10.53
CA ALA A 6 -6.21 10.33 9.42
C ALA A 6 -7.73 10.36 9.65
N GLY A 7 -8.21 9.87 10.80
CA GLY A 7 -9.63 9.93 11.18
C GLY A 7 -10.53 8.92 10.49
N TYR A 8 -9.99 7.81 9.98
CA TYR A 8 -10.81 6.74 9.42
C TYR A 8 -11.64 6.02 10.49
N SER A 9 -12.72 5.37 10.06
CA SER A 9 -13.60 4.60 10.96
C SER A 9 -12.86 3.43 11.61
N GLU A 10 -13.38 2.96 12.75
CA GLU A 10 -12.81 1.84 13.50
C GLU A 10 -12.68 0.59 12.62
N ASP A 11 -13.68 0.26 11.79
CA ASP A 11 -13.63 -0.88 10.87
C ASP A 11 -12.44 -0.80 9.90
N VAL A 12 -12.18 0.38 9.33
CA VAL A 12 -11.05 0.59 8.41
C VAL A 12 -9.72 0.48 9.16
N ILE A 13 -9.63 0.99 10.39
CA ILE A 13 -8.44 0.89 11.23
C ILE A 13 -8.16 -0.58 11.59
N VAL A 14 -9.18 -1.34 12.00
CA VAL A 14 -9.05 -2.76 12.34
C VAL A 14 -8.68 -3.57 11.11
N ALA A 15 -9.33 -3.33 9.96
CA ALA A 15 -8.96 -3.98 8.71
C ALA A 15 -7.50 -3.68 8.32
N GLY A 16 -7.04 -2.44 8.52
CA GLY A 16 -5.64 -2.07 8.30
C GLY A 16 -4.63 -2.77 9.22
N VAL A 17 -5.05 -3.18 10.41
CA VAL A 17 -4.22 -4.01 11.31
C VAL A 17 -4.20 -5.48 10.84
N LEU A 18 -5.30 -5.94 10.27
CA LEU A 18 -5.49 -7.35 9.89
C LEU A 18 -5.16 -7.65 8.41
N HIS A 19 -4.79 -6.64 7.60
CA HIS A 19 -4.73 -6.76 6.14
C HIS A 19 -3.83 -7.88 5.63
N ASP A 20 -2.73 -8.19 6.31
CA ASP A 20 -1.80 -9.26 5.92
C ASP A 20 -2.11 -10.61 6.59
N THR A 21 -3.09 -10.68 7.51
CA THR A 21 -3.29 -11.90 8.33
C THR A 21 -3.69 -13.11 7.51
N ILE A 22 -4.44 -12.93 6.42
CA ILE A 22 -4.86 -14.03 5.54
C ILE A 22 -3.68 -14.60 4.76
N GLU A 23 -2.70 -13.77 4.42
CA GLU A 23 -1.49 -14.18 3.69
C GLU A 23 -0.45 -14.80 4.61
N ASP A 24 -0.31 -14.26 5.82
CA ASP A 24 0.79 -14.59 6.73
C ASP A 24 0.43 -15.64 7.79
N THR A 25 -0.87 -16.00 7.93
CA THR A 25 -1.35 -16.94 8.96
C THR A 25 -2.42 -17.88 8.41
N ASP A 26 -2.82 -18.86 9.22
CA ASP A 26 -3.93 -19.78 8.92
C ASP A 26 -5.32 -19.19 9.22
N LEU A 27 -5.43 -17.88 9.51
CA LEU A 27 -6.71 -17.23 9.74
C LEU A 27 -7.53 -17.16 8.44
N THR A 28 -8.84 -17.37 8.58
CA THR A 28 -9.76 -17.30 7.46
C THR A 28 -10.61 -16.04 7.51
N LEU A 29 -11.14 -15.61 6.36
CA LEU A 29 -12.10 -14.50 6.29
C LEU A 29 -13.35 -14.77 7.12
N ASP A 30 -13.84 -16.02 7.16
CA ASP A 30 -14.95 -16.42 8.01
C ASP A 30 -14.65 -16.20 9.50
N TYR A 31 -13.43 -16.52 9.94
CA TYR A 31 -13.02 -16.25 11.32
C TYR A 31 -13.02 -14.73 11.61
N ILE A 32 -12.47 -13.92 10.71
CA ILE A 32 -12.45 -12.47 10.86
C ILE A 32 -13.87 -11.91 10.89
N GLY A 33 -14.74 -12.32 9.97
CA GLY A 33 -16.13 -11.90 9.90
C GLY A 33 -16.93 -12.24 11.18
N ASN A 34 -16.73 -13.43 11.73
CA ASN A 34 -17.40 -13.86 12.96
C ASN A 34 -16.84 -13.19 14.23
N ARG A 35 -15.52 -12.90 14.25
CA ARG A 35 -14.85 -12.32 15.43
C ARG A 35 -15.02 -10.81 15.52
N PHE A 36 -15.09 -10.14 14.40
CA PHE A 36 -15.23 -8.69 14.28
C PHE A 36 -16.57 -8.34 13.60
N ASN A 37 -16.60 -8.26 12.29
CA ASN A 37 -17.81 -8.11 11.47
C ASN A 37 -17.49 -8.38 9.99
N THR A 38 -18.56 -8.53 9.18
CA THR A 38 -18.44 -8.82 7.73
C THR A 38 -17.72 -7.69 6.99
N ARG A 39 -17.98 -6.43 7.36
CA ARG A 39 -17.33 -5.27 6.69
C ARG A 39 -15.82 -5.30 6.83
N ILE A 40 -15.31 -5.64 8.01
CA ILE A 40 -13.87 -5.80 8.24
C ILE A 40 -13.32 -6.94 7.39
N ALA A 41 -14.01 -8.08 7.34
CA ALA A 41 -13.61 -9.22 6.50
C ALA A 41 -13.56 -8.86 5.02
N ASP A 42 -14.55 -8.12 4.50
CA ASP A 42 -14.62 -7.67 3.11
C ASP A 42 -13.45 -6.71 2.76
N ILE A 43 -13.09 -5.82 3.68
CA ILE A 43 -11.94 -4.91 3.47
C ILE A 43 -10.63 -5.72 3.47
N VAL A 44 -10.46 -6.65 4.41
CA VAL A 44 -9.27 -7.51 4.48
C VAL A 44 -9.15 -8.37 3.23
N GLU A 45 -10.25 -8.98 2.76
CA GLU A 45 -10.28 -9.73 1.50
C GLU A 45 -9.81 -8.87 0.32
N GLY A 46 -10.32 -7.63 0.24
CA GLY A 46 -9.93 -6.69 -0.80
C GLY A 46 -8.49 -6.21 -0.72
N CYS A 47 -7.82 -6.35 0.42
CA CYS A 47 -6.40 -6.00 0.58
C CYS A 47 -5.47 -7.19 0.35
N SER A 48 -5.99 -8.43 0.43
CA SER A 48 -5.20 -9.65 0.26
C SER A 48 -4.88 -9.88 -1.22
N GLU A 49 -3.61 -10.13 -1.53
CA GLU A 49 -3.23 -10.59 -2.87
C GLU A 49 -3.79 -12.01 -3.05
N GLU A 50 -4.59 -12.26 -4.11
CA GLU A 50 -4.90 -13.62 -4.53
C GLU A 50 -3.57 -14.39 -4.68
N GLN A 51 -3.59 -15.70 -4.32
CA GLN A 51 -2.38 -16.54 -4.33
C GLN A 51 -1.77 -16.65 -5.73
N HIS A 52 -1.05 -15.64 -6.14
CA HIS A 52 -0.30 -15.60 -7.39
C HIS A 52 1.12 -16.16 -7.24
N GLY A 53 1.34 -17.12 -6.34
CA GLY A 53 2.64 -17.66 -5.98
C GLY A 53 3.49 -18.19 -7.16
N THR A 54 2.89 -18.36 -8.33
CA THR A 54 3.56 -18.79 -9.56
C THR A 54 3.90 -17.65 -10.53
N LEU A 55 3.33 -16.45 -10.33
CA LEU A 55 3.55 -15.33 -11.26
C LEU A 55 4.84 -14.57 -10.94
N PRO A 56 5.54 -14.06 -11.97
CA PRO A 56 6.66 -13.14 -11.80
C PRO A 56 6.25 -11.90 -10.98
N TRP A 57 7.20 -11.34 -10.22
CA TRP A 57 6.97 -10.16 -9.35
C TRP A 57 6.23 -9.02 -10.08
N LYS A 58 6.69 -8.66 -11.28
CA LYS A 58 6.09 -7.57 -12.05
C LYS A 58 4.63 -7.83 -12.43
N ALA A 59 4.30 -9.08 -12.80
CA ALA A 59 2.92 -9.46 -13.11
C ALA A 59 2.02 -9.35 -11.88
N ARG A 60 2.47 -9.82 -10.71
CA ARG A 60 1.72 -9.67 -9.44
C ARG A 60 1.48 -8.19 -9.12
N LYS A 61 2.51 -7.35 -9.22
CA LYS A 61 2.39 -5.91 -8.95
C LYS A 61 1.49 -5.18 -9.96
N GLN A 62 1.51 -5.60 -11.22
CA GLN A 62 0.56 -5.09 -12.22
C GLN A 62 -0.89 -5.47 -11.86
N HIS A 63 -1.14 -6.69 -11.40
CA HIS A 63 -2.47 -7.10 -10.94
C HIS A 63 -2.95 -6.23 -9.76
N THR A 64 -2.10 -5.97 -8.78
CA THR A 64 -2.42 -5.08 -7.66
C THR A 64 -2.81 -3.68 -8.15
N ILE A 65 -2.05 -3.08 -9.07
CA ILE A 65 -2.35 -1.77 -9.65
C ILE A 65 -3.73 -1.79 -10.36
N GLU A 66 -3.99 -2.79 -11.19
CA GLU A 66 -5.26 -2.91 -11.93
C GLU A 66 -6.45 -3.13 -10.99
N TYR A 67 -6.29 -3.94 -9.96
CA TYR A 67 -7.31 -4.16 -8.94
C TYR A 67 -7.66 -2.87 -8.20
N LEU A 68 -6.66 -2.12 -7.73
CA LEU A 68 -6.87 -0.87 -6.99
C LEU A 68 -7.56 0.23 -7.78
N LYS A 69 -7.55 0.17 -9.11
CA LYS A 69 -8.36 1.09 -9.95
C LYS A 69 -9.86 0.99 -9.67
N LYS A 70 -10.34 -0.21 -9.30
CA LYS A 70 -11.76 -0.55 -9.12
C LYS A 70 -12.13 -0.82 -7.68
N ALA A 71 -11.16 -0.87 -6.78
CA ALA A 71 -11.36 -1.18 -5.37
C ALA A 71 -12.21 -0.11 -4.67
N SER A 72 -12.88 -0.51 -3.58
CA SER A 72 -13.65 0.40 -2.72
C SER A 72 -12.76 1.49 -2.11
N CYS A 73 -13.36 2.58 -1.66
CA CYS A 73 -12.63 3.65 -0.98
C CYS A 73 -11.91 3.15 0.27
N GLU A 74 -12.51 2.20 0.99
CA GLU A 74 -11.96 1.62 2.22
C GLU A 74 -10.72 0.74 1.94
N VAL A 75 -10.80 -0.14 0.95
CA VAL A 75 -9.66 -0.95 0.48
C VAL A 75 -8.54 -0.04 -0.01
N ARG A 76 -8.85 0.99 -0.78
CA ARG A 76 -7.86 1.97 -1.26
C ARG A 76 -7.19 2.72 -0.12
N ALA A 77 -7.94 3.08 0.93
CA ALA A 77 -7.39 3.74 2.11
C ALA A 77 -6.42 2.84 2.87
N VAL A 78 -6.78 1.58 3.10
CA VAL A 78 -5.89 0.59 3.75
C VAL A 78 -4.64 0.37 2.91
N ALA A 79 -4.79 0.13 1.61
CA ALA A 79 -3.65 -0.06 0.70
C ALA A 79 -2.74 1.18 0.66
N CYS A 80 -3.31 2.38 0.64
CA CYS A 80 -2.54 3.63 0.67
C CYS A 80 -1.76 3.77 1.98
N ALA A 81 -2.38 3.48 3.13
CA ALA A 81 -1.74 3.56 4.43
C ALA A 81 -0.58 2.56 4.57
N ASP A 82 -0.75 1.32 4.09
CA ASP A 82 0.31 0.32 4.04
C ASP A 82 1.48 0.80 3.16
N LYS A 83 1.19 1.23 1.94
CA LYS A 83 2.24 1.67 1.01
C LYS A 83 2.91 2.98 1.44
N LEU A 84 2.18 3.88 2.10
CA LEU A 84 2.77 5.07 2.73
C LEU A 84 3.74 4.68 3.86
N HIS A 85 3.37 3.70 4.69
CA HIS A 85 4.27 3.18 5.72
C HIS A 85 5.55 2.61 5.10
N ASN A 86 5.40 1.78 4.08
CA ASN A 86 6.52 1.13 3.40
C ASN A 86 7.45 2.15 2.72
N VAL A 87 6.91 3.12 1.98
CA VAL A 87 7.75 4.12 1.32
C VAL A 87 8.43 5.07 2.31
N ARG A 88 7.82 5.36 3.45
CA ARG A 88 8.48 6.12 4.54
C ARG A 88 9.67 5.35 5.12
N SER A 89 9.53 4.04 5.33
CA SER A 89 10.64 3.19 5.75
C SER A 89 11.76 3.19 4.71
N MET A 90 11.41 3.10 3.42
CA MET A 90 12.40 3.19 2.33
C MET A 90 13.12 4.54 2.31
N VAL A 91 12.43 5.65 2.57
CA VAL A 91 13.06 6.98 2.68
C VAL A 91 14.05 7.04 3.83
N ALA A 92 13.68 6.52 5.00
CA ALA A 92 14.57 6.47 6.16
C ALA A 92 15.81 5.60 5.89
N ASP A 93 15.60 4.40 5.37
CA ASP A 93 16.68 3.48 5.01
C ASP A 93 17.59 4.07 3.92
N TYR A 94 17.02 4.79 2.94
CA TYR A 94 17.80 5.45 1.90
C TYR A 94 18.69 6.57 2.44
N GLN A 95 18.20 7.32 3.45
CA GLN A 95 19.01 8.34 4.13
C GLN A 95 20.23 7.75 4.86
N GLU A 96 20.09 6.52 5.37
CA GLU A 96 21.17 5.84 6.09
C GLU A 96 22.12 5.08 5.17
N GLN A 97 21.60 4.40 4.13
CA GLN A 97 22.33 3.41 3.33
C GLN A 97 22.60 3.86 1.88
N GLY A 98 21.92 4.92 1.42
CA GLY A 98 22.00 5.37 0.03
C GLY A 98 21.55 4.28 -0.95
N GLU A 99 22.25 4.16 -2.07
CA GLU A 99 21.93 3.20 -3.14
C GLU A 99 21.94 1.73 -2.69
N ARG A 100 22.61 1.38 -1.60
CA ARG A 100 22.62 0.03 -1.04
C ARG A 100 21.26 -0.45 -0.58
N LEU A 101 20.31 0.48 -0.35
CA LEU A 101 18.92 0.12 -0.05
C LEU A 101 18.35 -0.85 -1.10
N TRP A 102 18.63 -0.60 -2.37
CA TRP A 102 18.04 -1.35 -3.47
C TRP A 102 18.52 -2.80 -3.57
N ASP A 103 19.69 -3.11 -3.02
CA ASP A 103 20.24 -4.47 -2.97
C ASP A 103 19.41 -5.41 -2.05
N ARG A 104 18.57 -4.85 -1.18
CA ARG A 104 17.70 -5.62 -0.26
C ARG A 104 16.44 -6.16 -0.94
N PHE A 105 16.09 -5.65 -2.10
CA PHE A 105 14.87 -6.03 -2.80
C PHE A 105 15.20 -6.99 -3.94
N ASN A 106 14.32 -8.00 -4.15
CA ASN A 106 14.41 -8.88 -5.32
C ASN A 106 14.18 -8.13 -6.64
N ALA A 107 13.43 -7.02 -6.58
CA ALA A 107 13.20 -6.11 -7.68
C ALA A 107 14.03 -4.84 -7.44
N GLY A 108 14.86 -4.46 -8.42
CA GLY A 108 15.75 -3.32 -8.32
C GLY A 108 15.03 -1.97 -8.24
N ARG A 109 15.81 -0.90 -8.12
CA ARG A 109 15.31 0.47 -7.98
C ARG A 109 14.28 0.85 -9.04
N ASP A 110 14.57 0.59 -10.32
CA ASP A 110 13.70 0.98 -11.43
C ASP A 110 12.34 0.26 -11.39
N GLU A 111 12.33 -0.99 -10.95
CA GLU A 111 11.11 -1.78 -10.78
C GLU A 111 10.31 -1.29 -9.58
N GLN A 112 10.96 -0.93 -8.47
CA GLN A 112 10.31 -0.31 -7.31
C GLN A 112 9.72 1.06 -7.70
N GLU A 113 10.46 1.90 -8.41
CA GLU A 113 9.97 3.18 -8.91
C GLU A 113 8.75 3.02 -9.81
N TRP A 114 8.81 2.10 -10.78
CA TRP A 114 7.69 1.77 -11.65
C TRP A 114 6.43 1.39 -10.84
N TYR A 115 6.60 0.51 -9.85
CA TYR A 115 5.49 0.06 -9.02
C TYR A 115 4.88 1.18 -8.19
N TYR A 116 5.69 1.94 -7.46
CA TYR A 116 5.20 3.03 -6.62
C TYR A 116 4.58 4.17 -7.42
N ARG A 117 5.14 4.53 -8.57
CA ARG A 117 4.52 5.50 -9.47
C ARG A 117 3.20 4.98 -10.06
N GLY A 118 3.10 3.70 -10.38
CA GLY A 118 1.86 3.05 -10.79
C GLY A 118 0.79 3.12 -9.69
N LEU A 119 1.16 2.89 -8.43
CA LEU A 119 0.27 3.06 -7.28
C LEU A 119 -0.19 4.51 -7.10
N VAL A 120 0.69 5.49 -7.26
CA VAL A 120 0.33 6.92 -7.20
C VAL A 120 -0.73 7.23 -8.25
N LEU A 121 -0.58 6.76 -9.49
CA LEU A 121 -1.55 7.00 -10.56
C LEU A 121 -2.95 6.48 -10.23
N VAL A 122 -3.07 5.33 -9.55
CA VAL A 122 -4.37 4.73 -9.27
C VAL A 122 -4.96 5.14 -7.93
N LEU A 123 -4.14 5.32 -6.89
CA LEU A 123 -4.60 5.71 -5.57
C LEU A 123 -4.85 7.22 -5.46
N CYS A 124 -4.04 8.03 -6.13
CA CYS A 124 -4.07 9.48 -6.03
C CYS A 124 -4.80 10.17 -7.19
N ASN A 125 -5.61 9.44 -7.96
CA ASN A 125 -6.34 9.99 -9.11
C ASN A 125 -7.50 10.94 -8.75
N ARG A 126 -7.84 11.05 -7.45
CA ARG A 126 -8.92 11.89 -6.93
C ARG A 126 -8.44 12.88 -5.86
N LEU A 127 -7.17 13.30 -5.91
CA LEU A 127 -6.60 14.20 -4.90
C LEU A 127 -7.36 15.50 -4.73
N ASN A 128 -8.00 16.02 -5.79
CA ASN A 128 -8.84 17.21 -5.74
C ASN A 128 -10.12 17.04 -4.90
N GLN A 129 -10.50 15.80 -4.59
CA GLN A 129 -11.64 15.47 -3.73
C GLN A 129 -11.19 15.12 -2.29
N GLU A 130 -9.90 15.02 -2.05
CA GLU A 130 -9.31 14.69 -0.76
C GLU A 130 -8.95 15.95 0.02
N PRO A 131 -9.08 15.95 1.36
CA PRO A 131 -8.59 17.05 2.18
C PRO A 131 -7.09 17.27 1.97
N ALA A 132 -6.66 18.52 2.01
CA ALA A 132 -5.23 18.84 1.98
C ALA A 132 -4.48 18.09 3.11
N GLY A 133 -3.36 17.46 2.76
CA GLY A 133 -2.58 16.66 3.70
C GLY A 133 -3.15 15.26 4.02
N SER A 134 -4.17 14.78 3.27
CA SER A 134 -4.66 13.40 3.39
C SER A 134 -3.53 12.39 3.18
N ILE A 135 -3.77 11.12 3.57
CA ILE A 135 -2.78 10.04 3.36
C ILE A 135 -2.40 9.87 1.88
N PHE A 136 -3.31 10.19 0.95
CA PHE A 136 -3.05 10.12 -0.49
C PHE A 136 -2.10 11.24 -0.96
N HIS A 137 -2.25 12.46 -0.45
CA HIS A 137 -1.28 13.55 -0.69
C HIS A 137 0.09 13.18 -0.13
N GLN A 138 0.13 12.73 1.14
CA GLN A 138 1.37 12.32 1.79
C GLN A 138 2.07 11.18 1.04
N PHE A 139 1.31 10.19 0.55
CA PHE A 139 1.84 9.08 -0.23
C PHE A 139 2.48 9.57 -1.53
N LYS A 140 1.76 10.37 -2.31
CA LYS A 140 2.28 10.96 -3.55
C LYS A 140 3.57 11.73 -3.30
N ASP A 141 3.55 12.68 -2.36
CA ASP A 141 4.70 13.53 -2.06
C ASP A 141 5.92 12.72 -1.60
N THR A 142 5.70 11.66 -0.80
CA THR A 142 6.77 10.78 -0.32
C THR A 142 7.39 9.98 -1.46
N VAL A 143 6.57 9.41 -2.36
CA VAL A 143 7.04 8.66 -3.54
C VAL A 143 7.81 9.58 -4.49
N GLU A 144 7.27 10.76 -4.80
CA GLU A 144 7.95 11.75 -5.64
C GLU A 144 9.27 12.18 -5.02
N GLY A 145 9.30 12.43 -3.71
CA GLY A 145 10.52 12.81 -3.00
C GLY A 145 11.60 11.72 -3.00
N LEU A 146 11.22 10.44 -2.89
CA LEU A 146 12.17 9.33 -2.91
C LEU A 146 12.82 9.15 -4.28
N PHE A 147 12.01 9.18 -5.35
CA PHE A 147 12.48 8.84 -6.70
C PHE A 147 12.93 10.05 -7.53
N SER A 148 12.71 11.31 -7.08
CA SER A 148 13.17 12.51 -7.79
C SER A 148 14.59 12.92 -7.41
N ARG A 149 15.17 12.40 -6.34
CA ARG A 149 16.50 12.81 -5.83
C ARG A 149 17.69 12.40 -6.73
N HIS A 150 17.45 11.66 -7.81
CA HIS A 150 18.48 11.15 -8.71
C HIS A 150 18.55 11.80 -10.11
N GLN A 151 17.83 12.90 -10.33
CA GLN A 151 17.98 13.66 -11.59
C GLN A 151 18.99 14.82 -11.47
N ALA A 152 19.72 14.90 -10.37
CA ALA A 152 20.62 16.02 -10.06
C ALA A 152 22.09 15.61 -9.87
N GLU A 153 22.58 14.54 -10.57
CA GLU A 153 24.03 14.29 -10.77
C GLU A 153 24.37 14.13 -12.24
#